data_e630b16015f27f50d5ddd1dbca7b827a
#
_entry.id   e630b16015f27f50d5ddd1dbca7b827a
#
_cell.length_a   1.000
_cell.length_b   1.000
_cell.length_c   1.000
_cell.angle_alpha   90.00
_cell.angle_beta   90.00
_cell.angle_gamma   90.00
#
_symmetry.space_group_name_H-M   'P 1'
#
loop_
_entity.id
_entity.type
_entity.pdbx_description
1 polymer ?
#
loop_
_entity_poly.entity_id
_entity_poly.type
_entity_poly.pdbx_seq_one_letter_code
_entity_poly.pdbx_strand_id
1 'polypeptide(L)'
;MLEYLRNAADKPVAKVLIAILAFSFVGWGVAEWVFGGSRGDNTLVRVGDSEVTMQQYNAERSRQLAQMTREQQRAVYTDAQTGAAFTARVLGDLSTQRMAENRANDLGFVVTDARIAREIREFPEFQQNGKFSAYLFDVVLANSGYTEAQFADVLRNQILRGYAIGAIGVKMPVPGFAATATYNARYGQKQIDFATVKFSDFKVGQPTDAQLQEYYTAHPQIVPESRTVSYVLIPAEMSKPDAYDAGLAIAQKVEDDIIAGETMATAAKRHGAKYVSLKPFSADARPADAIMNDKMVAKIFDMEVGQESELTETKQGFVIVRVDKVAPQHNAEFASVKKNLVADWQRDAQRKQAYVRANEILVDLNKTGKLANKKSVTVSRTSGAPTDVLVAAFRAPAGDNSIVDGADAFYVLHTGEFVAPKMDAKKMADVRKELQNTQSREITDDYNAFLIRTYPVKINHKVYDKFFAK
;
A
#
# COMPACT_ATOMS: atom_id res chain seq x y z
N MET A 1 -30.20 1.09 50.46
CA MET A 1 -28.87 1.22 49.82
C MET A 1 -28.66 0.24 48.67
N LEU A 2 -29.01 -1.04 48.80
CA LEU A 2 -28.83 -2.04 47.70
C LEU A 2 -29.73 -1.79 46.48
N GLU A 3 -30.92 -1.21 46.62
CA GLU A 3 -31.79 -0.87 45.48
C GLU A 3 -31.28 0.32 44.65
N TYR A 4 -30.56 1.25 45.28
CA TYR A 4 -29.96 2.40 44.60
C TYR A 4 -28.76 1.99 43.71
N LEU A 5 -28.01 0.98 44.15
CA LEU A 5 -26.90 0.39 43.38
C LEU A 5 -27.39 -0.43 42.19
N ARG A 6 -28.55 -1.14 42.37
CA ARG A 6 -29.13 -1.94 41.28
C ARG A 6 -29.71 -1.06 40.16
N ASN A 7 -30.35 0.05 40.51
CA ASN A 7 -30.87 0.99 39.49
C ASN A 7 -29.81 1.89 38.86
N ALA A 8 -28.63 2.04 39.49
CA ALA A 8 -27.51 2.72 38.87
C ALA A 8 -26.78 1.84 37.84
N ALA A 9 -26.78 0.50 38.04
CA ALA A 9 -26.12 -0.45 37.14
C ALA A 9 -26.83 -0.61 35.77
N ASP A 10 -28.10 -0.24 35.66
CA ASP A 10 -28.87 -0.34 34.42
C ASP A 10 -28.73 0.84 33.46
N LYS A 11 -28.09 1.92 33.89
CA LYS A 11 -27.82 3.06 33.01
C LYS A 11 -26.70 2.73 31.99
N PRO A 12 -26.84 3.17 30.73
CA PRO A 12 -25.84 2.84 29.69
C PRO A 12 -24.41 3.29 30.05
N VAL A 13 -24.27 4.38 30.79
CA VAL A 13 -22.97 4.88 31.30
C VAL A 13 -22.40 3.93 32.36
N ALA A 14 -23.21 3.35 33.24
CA ALA A 14 -22.72 2.38 34.22
C ALA A 14 -22.32 1.04 33.58
N LYS A 15 -23.01 0.61 32.51
CA LYS A 15 -22.63 -0.60 31.73
C LYS A 15 -21.31 -0.43 31.00
N VAL A 16 -21.04 0.75 30.46
CA VAL A 16 -19.74 1.09 29.86
C VAL A 16 -18.64 1.14 30.93
N LEU A 17 -18.94 1.73 32.08
CA LEU A 17 -18.01 1.81 33.20
C LEU A 17 -17.70 0.42 33.79
N ILE A 18 -18.71 -0.43 33.96
CA ILE A 18 -18.55 -1.82 34.42
C ILE A 18 -17.79 -2.66 33.38
N ALA A 19 -18.01 -2.43 32.10
CA ALA A 19 -17.27 -3.10 31.04
C ALA A 19 -15.78 -2.67 31.04
N ILE A 20 -15.49 -1.39 31.20
CA ILE A 20 -14.12 -0.88 31.33
C ILE A 20 -13.46 -1.42 32.61
N LEU A 21 -14.19 -1.47 33.72
CA LEU A 21 -13.73 -2.04 34.99
C LEU A 21 -13.50 -3.55 34.91
N ALA A 22 -14.45 -4.31 34.31
CA ALA A 22 -14.30 -5.76 34.14
C ALA A 22 -13.10 -6.11 33.25
N PHE A 23 -12.80 -5.32 32.22
CA PHE A 23 -11.63 -5.51 31.36
C PHE A 23 -10.32 -5.14 32.08
N SER A 24 -10.31 -4.18 33.01
CA SER A 24 -9.16 -3.87 33.84
C SER A 24 -8.81 -5.04 34.80
N PHE A 25 -9.83 -5.74 35.31
CA PHE A 25 -9.61 -6.87 36.23
C PHE A 25 -9.01 -8.12 35.58
N VAL A 26 -9.39 -8.41 34.33
CA VAL A 26 -8.88 -9.61 33.62
C VAL A 26 -7.39 -9.47 33.23
N GLY A 27 -6.90 -8.24 33.02
CA GLY A 27 -5.51 -7.99 32.63
C GLY A 27 -4.50 -7.99 33.77
N TRP A 28 -4.91 -7.70 35.02
CA TRP A 28 -3.94 -7.47 36.11
C TRP A 28 -4.01 -8.49 37.26
N GLY A 29 -5.17 -8.94 37.65
CA GLY A 29 -5.31 -9.80 38.83
C GLY A 29 -4.84 -11.24 38.63
N VAL A 30 -4.84 -11.76 37.40
CA VAL A 30 -4.46 -13.17 37.12
C VAL A 30 -2.98 -13.29 36.75
N ALA A 31 -2.38 -12.25 36.16
CA ALA A 31 -1.00 -12.31 35.67
C ALA A 31 0.02 -12.37 36.82
N GLU A 32 -0.19 -11.65 37.89
CA GLU A 32 0.75 -11.63 39.01
C GLU A 32 0.78 -12.96 39.79
N TRP A 33 -0.35 -13.68 39.85
CA TRP A 33 -0.47 -14.98 40.53
C TRP A 33 0.04 -16.16 39.68
N VAL A 34 -0.09 -16.08 38.36
CA VAL A 34 0.37 -17.14 37.43
C VAL A 34 1.84 -16.96 37.03
N PHE A 35 2.38 -15.74 37.02
CA PHE A 35 3.73 -15.45 36.56
C PHE A 35 4.69 -14.92 37.62
N GLY A 36 4.27 -14.82 38.89
CA GLY A 36 5.07 -14.33 40.01
C GLY A 36 6.25 -15.22 40.47
N GLY A 37 6.64 -16.18 39.67
CA GLY A 37 7.62 -17.21 40.04
C GLY A 37 8.84 -17.36 39.14
N SER A 38 9.30 -16.30 38.47
CA SER A 38 10.64 -16.33 37.85
C SER A 38 11.00 -14.91 37.35
N ARG A 39 12.10 -14.35 37.83
CA ARG A 39 12.75 -13.19 37.18
C ARG A 39 13.37 -13.63 35.83
N GLY A 40 12.55 -14.13 34.94
CA GLY A 40 12.88 -14.31 33.52
C GLY A 40 12.73 -12.98 32.79
N ASP A 41 13.59 -12.74 31.85
CA ASP A 41 13.51 -11.59 30.96
C ASP A 41 12.14 -11.60 30.22
N ASN A 42 11.20 -10.75 30.67
CA ASN A 42 9.86 -10.59 30.09
C ASN A 42 9.82 -9.45 29.06
N THR A 43 10.98 -8.93 28.69
CA THR A 43 11.11 -7.87 27.70
C THR A 43 10.89 -8.41 26.30
N LEU A 44 9.84 -7.95 25.63
CA LEU A 44 9.54 -8.27 24.23
C LEU A 44 10.35 -7.43 23.26
N VAL A 45 10.43 -6.13 23.55
CA VAL A 45 11.07 -5.16 22.67
C VAL A 45 11.85 -4.17 23.54
N ARG A 46 13.07 -3.85 23.10
CA ARG A 46 13.86 -2.77 23.67
C ARG A 46 13.86 -1.59 22.69
N VAL A 47 13.58 -0.38 23.20
CA VAL A 47 13.49 0.87 22.42
C VAL A 47 14.45 1.88 23.05
N GLY A 48 15.63 2.08 22.46
CA GLY A 48 16.71 2.80 23.12
C GLY A 48 17.02 2.15 24.47
N ASP A 49 16.93 2.94 25.56
CA ASP A 49 17.16 2.48 26.93
C ASP A 49 15.87 1.98 27.63
N SER A 50 14.71 2.11 26.99
CA SER A 50 13.42 1.69 27.53
C SER A 50 13.02 0.31 27.05
N GLU A 51 12.12 -0.35 27.78
CA GLU A 51 11.66 -1.70 27.50
C GLU A 51 10.12 -1.74 27.35
N VAL A 52 9.66 -2.64 26.47
CA VAL A 52 8.26 -3.05 26.34
C VAL A 52 8.15 -4.48 26.85
N THR A 53 7.45 -4.67 27.95
CA THR A 53 7.26 -5.99 28.56
C THR A 53 6.05 -6.73 28.00
N MET A 54 6.01 -8.06 28.18
CA MET A 54 4.85 -8.88 27.86
C MET A 54 3.56 -8.39 28.55
N GLN A 55 3.67 -7.92 29.78
CA GLN A 55 2.54 -7.39 30.53
C GLN A 55 1.94 -6.15 29.82
N GLN A 56 2.79 -5.20 29.42
CA GLN A 56 2.36 -4.01 28.69
C GLN A 56 1.75 -4.35 27.33
N TYR A 57 2.34 -5.32 26.63
CA TYR A 57 1.79 -5.84 25.38
C TYR A 57 0.38 -6.42 25.57
N ASN A 58 0.19 -7.28 26.57
CA ASN A 58 -1.10 -7.91 26.83
C ASN A 58 -2.18 -6.88 27.21
N ALA A 59 -1.83 -5.88 28.02
CA ALA A 59 -2.73 -4.80 28.40
C ALA A 59 -3.17 -3.99 27.16
N GLU A 60 -2.23 -3.57 26.33
CA GLU A 60 -2.51 -2.81 25.13
C GLU A 60 -3.28 -3.63 24.08
N ARG A 61 -2.90 -4.90 23.90
CA ARG A 61 -3.62 -5.86 23.04
C ARG A 61 -5.08 -5.98 23.46
N SER A 62 -5.35 -6.16 24.74
CA SER A 62 -6.71 -6.26 25.27
C SER A 62 -7.51 -4.97 25.07
N ARG A 63 -6.88 -3.83 25.27
CA ARG A 63 -7.47 -2.51 25.03
C ARG A 63 -7.87 -2.32 23.57
N GLN A 64 -6.97 -2.66 22.64
CA GLN A 64 -7.26 -2.53 21.20
C GLN A 64 -8.33 -3.52 20.73
N LEU A 65 -8.30 -4.77 21.21
CA LEU A 65 -9.33 -5.75 20.90
C LEU A 65 -10.72 -5.29 21.37
N ALA A 66 -10.81 -4.68 22.56
CA ALA A 66 -12.09 -4.16 23.08
C ALA A 66 -12.72 -3.08 22.19
N GLN A 67 -11.94 -2.39 21.38
CA GLN A 67 -12.41 -1.37 20.44
C GLN A 67 -12.83 -1.94 19.07
N MET A 68 -12.57 -3.23 18.82
CA MET A 68 -12.88 -3.90 17.56
C MET A 68 -14.28 -4.51 17.57
N THR A 69 -14.86 -4.67 16.39
CA THR A 69 -16.08 -5.47 16.22
C THR A 69 -15.80 -6.95 16.50
N ARG A 70 -16.86 -7.72 16.84
CA ARG A 70 -16.73 -9.17 17.07
C ARG A 70 -16.14 -9.92 15.89
N GLU A 71 -16.46 -9.49 14.66
CA GLU A 71 -15.93 -10.07 13.43
C GLU A 71 -14.41 -9.81 13.29
N GLN A 72 -13.97 -8.58 13.52
CA GLN A 72 -12.55 -8.23 13.53
C GLN A 72 -11.77 -8.97 14.61
N GLN A 73 -12.32 -9.08 15.84
CA GLN A 73 -11.72 -9.86 16.92
C GLN A 73 -11.55 -11.32 16.49
N ARG A 74 -12.59 -11.92 15.90
CA ARG A 74 -12.54 -13.30 15.41
C ARG A 74 -11.44 -13.47 14.37
N ALA A 75 -11.32 -12.56 13.39
CA ALA A 75 -10.28 -12.62 12.37
C ALA A 75 -8.87 -12.60 12.98
N VAL A 76 -8.62 -11.81 14.02
CA VAL A 76 -7.33 -11.79 14.74
C VAL A 76 -6.98 -13.17 15.35
N TYR A 77 -7.97 -13.96 15.75
CA TYR A 77 -7.75 -15.27 16.37
C TYR A 77 -7.73 -16.45 15.37
N THR A 78 -8.41 -16.31 14.23
CA THR A 78 -8.60 -17.43 13.29
C THR A 78 -7.76 -17.32 12.02
N ASP A 79 -7.24 -16.13 11.69
CA ASP A 79 -6.38 -15.92 10.53
C ASP A 79 -4.96 -15.55 11.00
N ALA A 80 -4.00 -16.41 10.70
CA ALA A 80 -2.62 -16.25 11.16
C ALA A 80 -1.97 -14.96 10.66
N GLN A 81 -2.27 -14.52 9.43
CA GLN A 81 -1.72 -13.30 8.85
C GLN A 81 -2.29 -12.06 9.55
N THR A 82 -3.61 -12.04 9.80
CA THR A 82 -4.29 -10.98 10.54
C THR A 82 -3.81 -10.91 11.98
N GLY A 83 -3.62 -12.06 12.64
CA GLY A 83 -3.07 -12.14 14.01
C GLY A 83 -1.65 -11.60 14.11
N ALA A 84 -0.78 -11.98 13.17
CA ALA A 84 0.60 -11.48 13.11
C ALA A 84 0.65 -9.97 12.83
N ALA A 85 -0.16 -9.48 11.89
CA ALA A 85 -0.27 -8.05 11.58
C ALA A 85 -0.77 -7.24 12.78
N PHE A 86 -1.76 -7.77 13.52
CA PHE A 86 -2.26 -7.14 14.74
C PHE A 86 -1.20 -7.09 15.85
N THR A 87 -0.46 -8.17 16.05
CA THR A 87 0.67 -8.24 17.00
C THR A 87 1.74 -7.19 16.65
N ALA A 88 2.16 -7.14 15.40
CA ALA A 88 3.13 -6.17 14.91
C ALA A 88 2.64 -4.72 15.12
N ARG A 89 1.36 -4.44 14.89
CA ARG A 89 0.74 -3.13 15.15
C ARG A 89 0.81 -2.76 16.63
N VAL A 90 0.38 -3.64 17.53
CA VAL A 90 0.41 -3.38 18.99
C VAL A 90 1.84 -3.10 19.48
N LEU A 91 2.82 -3.88 19.01
CA LEU A 91 4.24 -3.66 19.35
C LEU A 91 4.78 -2.36 18.75
N GLY A 92 4.36 -2.01 17.53
CA GLY A 92 4.70 -0.74 16.88
C GLY A 92 4.17 0.47 17.66
N ASP A 93 2.91 0.42 18.08
CA ASP A 93 2.27 1.47 18.87
C ASP A 93 2.99 1.67 20.24
N LEU A 94 3.29 0.58 20.93
CA LEU A 94 4.05 0.63 22.20
C LEU A 94 5.48 1.14 22.00
N SER A 95 6.14 0.72 20.92
CA SER A 95 7.48 1.21 20.60
C SER A 95 7.47 2.72 20.31
N THR A 96 6.50 3.21 19.56
CA THR A 96 6.33 4.65 19.29
C THR A 96 6.08 5.43 20.57
N GLN A 97 5.28 4.90 21.50
CA GLN A 97 5.07 5.51 22.82
C GLN A 97 6.39 5.62 23.60
N ARG A 98 7.21 4.55 23.61
CA ARG A 98 8.52 4.54 24.27
C ARG A 98 9.49 5.53 23.65
N MET A 99 9.52 5.63 22.31
CA MET A 99 10.34 6.64 21.63
C MET A 99 9.97 8.05 22.06
N ALA A 100 8.66 8.36 22.16
CA ALA A 100 8.18 9.67 22.58
C ALA A 100 8.54 9.97 24.06
N GLU A 101 8.45 8.97 24.95
CA GLU A 101 8.87 9.08 26.35
C GLU A 101 10.38 9.32 26.49
N ASN A 102 11.20 8.54 25.78
CA ASN A 102 12.64 8.72 25.73
C ASN A 102 13.00 10.13 25.25
N ARG A 103 12.32 10.57 24.16
CA ARG A 103 12.55 11.92 23.61
C ARG A 103 12.18 13.01 24.59
N ALA A 104 11.06 12.87 25.31
CA ALA A 104 10.66 13.83 26.33
C ALA A 104 11.70 13.93 27.46
N ASN A 105 12.22 12.78 27.88
CA ASN A 105 13.27 12.72 28.90
C ASN A 105 14.57 13.36 28.42
N ASP A 106 15.01 13.05 27.18
CA ASP A 106 16.24 13.64 26.61
C ASP A 106 16.13 15.15 26.41
N LEU A 107 14.91 15.66 26.17
CA LEU A 107 14.65 17.10 26.13
C LEU A 107 14.56 17.76 27.52
N GLY A 108 14.64 16.97 28.57
CA GLY A 108 14.57 17.47 29.96
C GLY A 108 13.15 17.91 30.36
N PHE A 109 12.11 17.40 29.70
CA PHE A 109 10.75 17.70 30.12
C PHE A 109 10.45 17.07 31.48
N VAL A 110 9.92 17.88 32.40
CA VAL A 110 9.52 17.45 33.73
C VAL A 110 8.04 17.70 33.94
N VAL A 111 7.31 16.69 34.37
CA VAL A 111 5.92 16.83 34.82
C VAL A 111 5.90 16.86 36.34
N THR A 112 5.55 18.00 36.89
CA THR A 112 5.48 18.20 38.33
C THR A 112 4.28 17.50 38.95
N ASP A 113 4.34 17.10 40.23
CA ASP A 113 3.22 16.49 40.93
C ASP A 113 2.00 17.44 41.00
N ALA A 114 2.26 18.75 41.07
CA ALA A 114 1.18 19.75 40.98
C ALA A 114 0.43 19.71 39.65
N ARG A 115 1.14 19.40 38.52
CA ARG A 115 0.49 19.22 37.21
C ARG A 115 -0.34 17.93 37.18
N ILE A 116 0.19 16.84 37.73
CA ILE A 116 -0.50 15.56 37.84
C ILE A 116 -1.78 15.72 38.69
N ALA A 117 -1.64 16.32 39.88
CA ALA A 117 -2.78 16.55 40.77
C ALA A 117 -3.89 17.43 40.12
N ARG A 118 -3.50 18.38 39.28
CA ARG A 118 -4.47 19.17 38.49
C ARG A 118 -5.21 18.32 37.50
N GLU A 119 -4.50 17.53 36.72
CA GLU A 119 -5.08 16.64 35.72
C GLU A 119 -6.04 15.65 36.36
N ILE A 120 -5.64 15.01 37.49
CA ILE A 120 -6.50 14.09 38.25
C ILE A 120 -7.81 14.74 38.68
N ARG A 121 -7.76 16.00 39.10
CA ARG A 121 -8.99 16.73 39.53
C ARG A 121 -9.93 17.04 38.39
N GLU A 122 -9.44 17.13 37.18
CA GLU A 122 -10.21 17.43 35.96
C GLU A 122 -10.89 16.19 35.36
N PHE A 123 -10.51 14.95 35.77
CA PHE A 123 -11.15 13.74 35.30
C PHE A 123 -12.60 13.64 35.80
N PRO A 124 -13.60 13.55 34.90
CA PRO A 124 -15.01 13.45 35.29
C PRO A 124 -15.32 12.27 36.23
N GLU A 125 -14.58 11.16 36.07
CA GLU A 125 -14.74 9.93 36.83
C GLU A 125 -14.40 10.11 38.31
N PHE A 126 -13.58 11.11 38.65
CA PHE A 126 -13.20 11.44 40.02
C PHE A 126 -14.00 12.61 40.59
N GLN A 127 -15.05 13.06 39.88
CA GLN A 127 -15.84 14.20 40.28
C GLN A 127 -17.23 13.79 40.80
N GLN A 128 -17.66 14.45 41.86
CA GLN A 128 -19.03 14.42 42.37
C GLN A 128 -19.54 15.85 42.36
N ASN A 129 -20.69 16.07 41.68
CA ASN A 129 -21.27 17.40 41.51
C ASN A 129 -20.28 18.46 40.93
N GLY A 130 -19.43 18.06 40.00
CA GLY A 130 -18.46 18.94 39.36
C GLY A 130 -17.25 19.29 40.23
N LYS A 131 -17.05 18.63 41.35
CA LYS A 131 -15.90 18.79 42.25
C LYS A 131 -15.18 17.46 42.47
N PHE A 132 -13.86 17.51 42.58
CA PHE A 132 -13.07 16.34 42.88
C PHE A 132 -13.53 15.68 44.20
N SER A 133 -13.63 14.36 44.19
CA SER A 133 -13.99 13.53 45.34
C SER A 133 -12.87 12.52 45.59
N ALA A 134 -12.15 12.66 46.68
CA ALA A 134 -11.13 11.71 47.11
C ALA A 134 -11.69 10.29 47.24
N TYR A 135 -12.92 10.16 47.74
CA TYR A 135 -13.60 8.87 47.88
C TYR A 135 -13.78 8.18 46.52
N LEU A 136 -14.25 8.92 45.48
CA LEU A 136 -14.42 8.34 44.14
C LEU A 136 -13.06 7.99 43.53
N PHE A 137 -12.05 8.81 43.74
CA PHE A 137 -10.69 8.54 43.29
C PHE A 137 -10.18 7.22 43.87
N ASP A 138 -10.26 7.03 45.18
CA ASP A 138 -9.83 5.81 45.86
C ASP A 138 -10.60 4.57 45.38
N VAL A 139 -11.93 4.68 45.23
CA VAL A 139 -12.78 3.59 44.76
C VAL A 139 -12.44 3.21 43.32
N VAL A 140 -12.27 4.19 42.44
CA VAL A 140 -11.97 3.92 41.01
C VAL A 140 -10.57 3.32 40.89
N LEU A 141 -9.58 3.81 41.63
CA LEU A 141 -8.23 3.24 41.62
C LEU A 141 -8.21 1.80 42.15
N ALA A 142 -8.85 1.56 43.30
CA ALA A 142 -8.97 0.21 43.86
C ALA A 142 -9.63 -0.78 42.89
N ASN A 143 -10.72 -0.34 42.24
CA ASN A 143 -11.42 -1.14 41.25
C ASN A 143 -10.61 -1.37 39.96
N SER A 144 -9.71 -0.45 39.62
CA SER A 144 -8.85 -0.55 38.45
C SER A 144 -7.52 -1.25 38.74
N GLY A 145 -7.28 -1.65 39.99
CA GLY A 145 -6.05 -2.33 40.43
C GLY A 145 -4.80 -1.43 40.44
N TYR A 146 -4.98 -0.11 40.41
CA TYR A 146 -3.89 0.85 40.51
C TYR A 146 -3.68 1.32 41.95
N THR A 147 -2.42 1.44 42.32
CA THR A 147 -2.06 2.32 43.42
C THR A 147 -2.04 3.77 42.93
N GLU A 148 -2.17 4.73 43.88
CA GLU A 148 -2.06 6.16 43.56
C GLU A 148 -0.75 6.50 42.85
N ALA A 149 0.39 5.96 43.32
CA ALA A 149 1.68 6.15 42.69
C ALA A 149 1.75 5.60 41.25
N GLN A 150 1.21 4.41 41.03
CA GLN A 150 1.18 3.81 39.69
C GLN A 150 0.32 4.62 38.73
N PHE A 151 -0.83 5.12 39.16
CA PHE A 151 -1.69 5.95 38.34
C PHE A 151 -1.02 7.31 38.04
N ALA A 152 -0.37 7.92 39.03
CA ALA A 152 0.39 9.14 38.82
C ALA A 152 1.52 8.95 37.77
N ASP A 153 2.22 7.80 37.80
CA ASP A 153 3.26 7.48 36.80
C ASP A 153 2.70 7.27 35.40
N VAL A 154 1.58 6.57 35.27
CA VAL A 154 0.89 6.42 33.99
C VAL A 154 0.52 7.79 33.41
N LEU A 155 -0.06 8.66 34.24
CA LEU A 155 -0.46 10.01 33.83
C LEU A 155 0.75 10.89 33.50
N ARG A 156 1.83 10.80 34.27
CA ARG A 156 3.11 11.51 34.03
C ARG A 156 3.64 11.14 32.64
N ASN A 157 3.70 9.85 32.31
CA ASN A 157 4.18 9.37 31.02
C ASN A 157 3.26 9.79 29.87
N GLN A 158 1.96 9.81 30.10
CA GLN A 158 0.99 10.31 29.10
C GLN A 158 1.20 11.81 28.81
N ILE A 159 1.41 12.62 29.83
CA ILE A 159 1.67 14.06 29.67
C ILE A 159 3.02 14.28 28.98
N LEU A 160 4.07 13.53 29.35
CA LEU A 160 5.38 13.59 28.70
C LEU A 160 5.30 13.27 27.20
N ARG A 161 4.57 12.22 26.85
CA ARG A 161 4.31 11.90 25.43
C ARG A 161 3.58 13.04 24.72
N GLY A 162 2.61 13.63 25.40
CA GLY A 162 1.88 14.80 24.89
C GLY A 162 2.80 15.98 24.59
N TYR A 163 3.79 16.24 25.43
CA TYR A 163 4.79 17.28 25.20
C TYR A 163 5.73 16.96 24.04
N ALA A 164 6.21 15.72 23.93
CA ALA A 164 7.10 15.29 22.86
C ALA A 164 6.44 15.36 21.48
N ILE A 165 5.15 15.01 21.39
CA ILE A 165 4.40 14.97 20.13
C ILE A 165 3.69 16.31 19.86
N GLY A 166 3.16 16.95 20.90
CA GLY A 166 2.35 18.18 20.78
C GLY A 166 3.12 19.36 20.21
N ALA A 167 4.42 19.46 20.48
CA ALA A 167 5.28 20.48 19.89
C ALA A 167 5.38 20.42 18.36
N ILE A 168 5.13 19.22 17.78
CA ILE A 168 5.23 18.98 16.35
C ILE A 168 3.87 19.17 15.65
N GLY A 169 2.77 18.91 16.37
CA GLY A 169 1.40 19.11 15.90
C GLY A 169 0.98 20.57 15.75
N VAL A 170 1.88 21.53 16.05
CA VAL A 170 1.60 22.95 15.84
C VAL A 170 1.44 23.22 14.35
N LYS A 171 0.25 23.63 13.96
CA LYS A 171 -0.04 24.02 12.58
C LYS A 171 0.81 25.25 12.23
N MET A 172 1.89 25.03 11.49
CA MET A 172 2.71 26.13 10.99
C MET A 172 1.95 26.92 9.93
N PRO A 173 2.02 28.26 9.97
CA PRO A 173 1.36 29.08 8.94
C PRO A 173 2.03 28.84 7.59
N VAL A 174 1.22 28.57 6.57
CA VAL A 174 1.69 28.45 5.20
C VAL A 174 2.16 29.82 4.69
N PRO A 175 3.41 29.95 4.20
CA PRO A 175 3.89 31.20 3.64
C PRO A 175 3.00 31.70 2.49
N GLY A 176 2.69 33.01 2.48
CA GLY A 176 1.78 33.57 1.49
C GLY A 176 2.23 33.32 0.05
N PHE A 177 3.55 33.42 -0.22
CA PHE A 177 4.10 33.13 -1.55
C PHE A 177 3.88 31.67 -2.00
N ALA A 178 4.01 30.69 -1.10
CA ALA A 178 3.80 29.28 -1.41
C ALA A 178 2.32 29.01 -1.75
N ALA A 179 1.39 29.58 -0.97
CA ALA A 179 -0.03 29.49 -1.25
C ALA A 179 -0.38 30.14 -2.60
N THR A 180 0.17 31.31 -2.89
CA THR A 180 -0.05 32.01 -4.16
C THR A 180 0.55 31.29 -5.35
N ALA A 181 1.76 30.74 -5.21
CA ALA A 181 2.41 29.93 -6.25
C ALA A 181 1.59 28.66 -6.56
N THR A 182 1.14 27.95 -5.54
CA THR A 182 0.29 26.76 -5.70
C THR A 182 -1.07 27.11 -6.32
N TYR A 183 -1.68 28.21 -5.89
CA TYR A 183 -2.93 28.70 -6.46
C TYR A 183 -2.78 29.02 -7.95
N ASN A 184 -1.72 29.76 -8.31
CA ASN A 184 -1.43 30.09 -9.70
C ASN A 184 -1.08 28.85 -10.54
N ALA A 185 -0.32 27.92 -9.99
CA ALA A 185 -0.02 26.66 -10.65
C ALA A 185 -1.28 25.82 -10.93
N ARG A 186 -2.26 25.85 -10.04
CA ARG A 186 -3.50 25.05 -10.13
C ARG A 186 -4.55 25.69 -11.02
N TYR A 187 -4.77 26.99 -10.89
CA TYR A 187 -5.87 27.71 -11.52
C TYR A 187 -5.42 28.69 -12.62
N GLY A 188 -4.12 28.84 -12.81
CA GLY A 188 -3.56 29.69 -13.87
C GLY A 188 -3.89 29.15 -15.25
N GLN A 189 -3.96 30.05 -16.19
CA GLN A 189 -4.27 29.77 -17.57
C GLN A 189 -3.12 30.21 -18.48
N LYS A 190 -3.06 29.70 -19.68
CA LYS A 190 -2.21 30.19 -20.74
C LYS A 190 -3.01 30.45 -22.01
N GLN A 191 -2.68 31.50 -22.73
CA GLN A 191 -3.10 31.64 -24.10
C GLN A 191 -2.18 30.82 -24.98
N ILE A 192 -2.72 30.05 -25.90
CA ILE A 192 -1.96 29.30 -26.87
C ILE A 192 -2.63 29.36 -28.24
N ASP A 193 -1.78 29.31 -29.24
CA ASP A 193 -2.21 29.05 -30.63
C ASP A 193 -1.64 27.71 -31.03
N PHE A 194 -2.44 26.82 -31.62
CA PHE A 194 -1.93 25.60 -32.17
C PHE A 194 -2.62 25.21 -33.48
N ALA A 195 -1.85 24.58 -34.37
CA ALA A 195 -2.33 23.95 -35.59
C ALA A 195 -2.20 22.45 -35.47
N THR A 196 -3.19 21.72 -35.99
CA THR A 196 -3.20 20.24 -35.92
C THR A 196 -2.87 19.68 -37.29
N VAL A 197 -1.89 18.76 -37.34
CA VAL A 197 -1.50 18.02 -38.55
C VAL A 197 -1.80 16.53 -38.27
N LYS A 198 -2.97 16.07 -38.71
CA LYS A 198 -3.41 14.68 -38.47
C LYS A 198 -2.64 13.73 -39.38
N PHE A 199 -2.28 12.57 -38.84
CA PHE A 199 -1.64 11.50 -39.63
C PHE A 199 -2.58 10.98 -40.75
N SER A 200 -3.88 10.92 -40.48
CA SER A 200 -4.89 10.48 -41.44
C SER A 200 -5.09 11.38 -42.67
N ASP A 201 -4.60 12.63 -42.62
CA ASP A 201 -4.68 13.57 -43.74
C ASP A 201 -3.71 13.19 -44.87
N PHE A 202 -2.73 12.33 -44.60
CA PHE A 202 -1.73 11.85 -45.55
C PHE A 202 -2.08 10.48 -46.10
N LYS A 203 -2.37 10.48 -47.41
CA LYS A 203 -2.68 9.23 -48.13
C LYS A 203 -1.39 8.53 -48.53
N VAL A 204 -1.13 7.40 -47.92
CA VAL A 204 0.03 6.53 -48.23
C VAL A 204 -0.48 5.30 -48.99
N GLY A 205 0.16 4.99 -50.11
CA GLY A 205 -0.18 3.82 -50.92
C GLY A 205 0.18 2.49 -50.20
N GLN A 206 -0.09 1.40 -50.87
CA GLN A 206 0.33 0.08 -50.38
C GLN A 206 1.84 -0.04 -50.51
N PRO A 207 2.53 -0.55 -49.49
CA PRO A 207 3.96 -0.81 -49.58
C PRO A 207 4.25 -1.98 -50.53
N THR A 208 5.41 -1.94 -51.16
CA THR A 208 5.93 -3.09 -51.89
C THR A 208 6.45 -4.16 -50.91
N ASP A 209 6.58 -5.39 -51.39
CA ASP A 209 7.13 -6.46 -50.54
C ASP A 209 8.58 -6.18 -50.08
N ALA A 210 9.37 -5.50 -50.89
CA ALA A 210 10.72 -5.07 -50.50
C ALA A 210 10.69 -4.06 -49.33
N GLN A 211 9.76 -3.08 -49.40
CA GLN A 211 9.59 -2.10 -48.30
C GLN A 211 9.08 -2.76 -47.02
N LEU A 212 8.20 -3.74 -47.13
CA LEU A 212 7.75 -4.51 -45.98
C LEU A 212 8.85 -5.38 -45.37
N GLN A 213 9.69 -5.96 -46.19
CA GLN A 213 10.81 -6.78 -45.75
C GLN A 213 11.84 -5.91 -45.01
N GLU A 214 12.16 -4.73 -45.57
CA GLU A 214 13.03 -3.75 -44.91
C GLU A 214 12.44 -3.29 -43.55
N TYR A 215 11.14 -2.98 -43.55
CA TYR A 215 10.40 -2.56 -42.33
C TYR A 215 10.43 -3.66 -41.26
N TYR A 216 10.16 -4.91 -41.65
CA TYR A 216 10.22 -6.06 -40.74
C TYR A 216 11.64 -6.26 -40.16
N THR A 217 12.67 -6.07 -40.95
CA THR A 217 14.05 -6.18 -40.50
C THR A 217 14.38 -5.11 -39.47
N ALA A 218 13.87 -3.89 -39.66
CA ALA A 218 14.06 -2.77 -38.74
C ALA A 218 13.18 -2.88 -37.47
N HIS A 219 12.02 -3.57 -37.58
CA HIS A 219 11.02 -3.70 -36.50
C HIS A 219 10.57 -5.16 -36.35
N PRO A 220 11.49 -6.06 -35.90
CA PRO A 220 11.16 -7.48 -35.80
C PRO A 220 10.03 -7.70 -34.78
N GLN A 221 9.02 -8.47 -35.22
CA GLN A 221 7.92 -8.91 -34.36
C GLN A 221 8.37 -10.13 -33.55
N ILE A 222 8.48 -9.98 -32.24
CA ILE A 222 8.96 -11.05 -31.37
C ILE A 222 7.77 -11.90 -30.93
N VAL A 223 7.87 -13.21 -31.18
CA VAL A 223 7.02 -14.22 -30.54
C VAL A 223 7.71 -14.60 -29.23
N PRO A 224 7.09 -14.34 -28.08
CA PRO A 224 7.71 -14.67 -26.79
C PRO A 224 7.88 -16.19 -26.63
N GLU A 225 8.77 -16.60 -25.74
CA GLU A 225 8.89 -18.00 -25.34
C GLU A 225 7.52 -18.50 -24.86
N SER A 226 7.15 -19.69 -25.32
CA SER A 226 5.94 -20.35 -24.86
C SER A 226 6.21 -21.77 -24.40
N ARG A 227 5.45 -22.22 -23.41
CA ARG A 227 5.59 -23.52 -22.80
C ARG A 227 4.29 -24.30 -22.88
N THR A 228 4.40 -25.59 -23.21
CA THR A 228 3.32 -26.56 -23.05
C THR A 228 3.57 -27.27 -21.74
N VAL A 229 2.57 -27.31 -20.91
CA VAL A 229 2.67 -27.78 -19.53
C VAL A 229 1.55 -28.76 -19.23
N SER A 230 1.87 -29.81 -18.51
CA SER A 230 0.87 -30.68 -17.89
C SER A 230 1.02 -30.65 -16.38
N TYR A 231 -0.07 -30.92 -15.66
CA TYR A 231 -0.02 -31.03 -14.21
C TYR A 231 -0.97 -32.10 -13.68
N VAL A 232 -0.65 -32.64 -12.50
CA VAL A 232 -1.55 -33.46 -11.70
C VAL A 232 -2.03 -32.65 -10.53
N LEU A 233 -3.34 -32.52 -10.37
CA LEU A 233 -3.99 -31.92 -9.21
C LEU A 233 -4.58 -33.03 -8.34
N ILE A 234 -4.15 -33.06 -7.09
CA ILE A 234 -4.71 -33.88 -6.03
C ILE A 234 -5.59 -32.97 -5.18
N PRO A 235 -6.92 -32.98 -5.37
CA PRO A 235 -7.81 -32.09 -4.64
C PRO A 235 -7.78 -32.39 -3.13
N ALA A 236 -7.65 -31.34 -2.32
CA ALA A 236 -7.71 -31.44 -0.87
C ALA A 236 -8.32 -30.17 -0.29
N GLU A 237 -9.13 -30.30 0.77
CA GLU A 237 -9.64 -29.15 1.50
C GLU A 237 -8.56 -28.67 2.49
N MET A 238 -7.70 -27.74 2.03
CA MET A 238 -6.48 -27.30 2.70
C MET A 238 -6.72 -26.68 4.10
N SER A 239 -7.96 -26.32 4.42
CA SER A 239 -8.35 -25.76 5.72
C SER A 239 -8.70 -26.82 6.78
N LYS A 240 -8.86 -28.08 6.38
CA LYS A 240 -9.23 -29.20 7.25
C LYS A 240 -8.04 -30.14 7.44
N PRO A 241 -7.51 -30.33 8.67
CA PRO A 241 -6.34 -31.16 8.92
C PRO A 241 -6.45 -32.57 8.36
N ASP A 242 -7.57 -33.27 8.62
CA ASP A 242 -7.78 -34.64 8.15
C ASP A 242 -7.80 -34.74 6.61
N ALA A 243 -8.38 -33.76 5.92
CA ALA A 243 -8.44 -33.68 4.47
C ALA A 243 -7.08 -33.31 3.85
N TYR A 244 -6.33 -32.45 4.54
CA TYR A 244 -4.96 -32.11 4.17
C TYR A 244 -4.06 -33.34 4.25
N ASP A 245 -4.06 -34.09 5.38
CA ASP A 245 -3.22 -35.25 5.58
C ASP A 245 -3.58 -36.37 4.58
N ALA A 246 -4.85 -36.60 4.33
CA ALA A 246 -5.31 -37.58 3.33
C ALA A 246 -4.86 -37.15 1.90
N GLY A 247 -4.97 -35.88 1.55
CA GLY A 247 -4.52 -35.36 0.28
C GLY A 247 -3.00 -35.47 0.11
N LEU A 248 -2.24 -35.13 1.15
CA LEU A 248 -0.78 -35.23 1.16
C LEU A 248 -0.32 -36.71 0.97
N ALA A 249 -0.96 -37.66 1.67
CA ALA A 249 -0.64 -39.07 1.51
C ALA A 249 -0.90 -39.61 0.09
N ILE A 250 -1.92 -39.11 -0.60
CA ILE A 250 -2.18 -39.42 -2.02
C ILE A 250 -1.12 -38.72 -2.90
N ALA A 251 -0.81 -37.45 -2.63
CA ALA A 251 0.16 -36.70 -3.39
C ALA A 251 1.56 -37.31 -3.38
N GLN A 252 2.01 -37.80 -2.21
CA GLN A 252 3.26 -38.53 -2.06
C GLN A 252 3.28 -39.83 -2.89
N LYS A 253 2.18 -40.60 -2.91
CA LYS A 253 2.09 -41.82 -3.75
C LYS A 253 2.14 -41.49 -5.24
N VAL A 254 1.51 -40.40 -5.68
CA VAL A 254 1.58 -39.92 -7.06
C VAL A 254 3.01 -39.52 -7.41
N GLU A 255 3.68 -38.80 -6.51
CA GLU A 255 5.08 -38.40 -6.67
C GLU A 255 6.02 -39.60 -6.74
N ASP A 256 5.85 -40.58 -5.84
CA ASP A 256 6.63 -41.81 -5.83
C ASP A 256 6.48 -42.60 -7.13
N ASP A 257 5.27 -42.75 -7.67
CA ASP A 257 5.02 -43.42 -8.95
C ASP A 257 5.67 -42.68 -10.13
N ILE A 258 5.65 -41.34 -10.12
CA ILE A 258 6.31 -40.50 -11.13
C ILE A 258 7.84 -40.68 -11.05
N ILE A 259 8.39 -40.64 -9.83
CA ILE A 259 9.83 -40.90 -9.58
C ILE A 259 10.22 -42.30 -10.02
N ALA A 260 9.35 -43.30 -9.85
CA ALA A 260 9.55 -44.66 -10.33
C ALA A 260 9.49 -44.81 -11.85
N GLY A 261 9.20 -43.70 -12.60
CA GLY A 261 9.19 -43.66 -14.05
C GLY A 261 7.80 -43.83 -14.69
N GLU A 262 6.73 -43.81 -13.93
CA GLU A 262 5.39 -43.78 -14.51
C GLU A 262 5.05 -42.41 -15.11
N THR A 263 4.17 -42.42 -16.10
CA THR A 263 3.68 -41.16 -16.65
C THR A 263 2.74 -40.46 -15.67
N MET A 264 2.78 -39.14 -15.61
CA MET A 264 1.89 -38.33 -14.76
C MET A 264 0.40 -38.68 -14.97
N ALA A 265 -0.01 -38.97 -16.20
CA ALA A 265 -1.39 -39.37 -16.53
C ALA A 265 -1.75 -40.74 -15.89
N THR A 266 -0.83 -41.71 -15.92
CA THR A 266 -1.04 -43.07 -15.33
C THR A 266 -1.06 -42.98 -13.82
N ALA A 267 -0.09 -42.29 -13.20
CA ALA A 267 -0.03 -42.08 -11.76
C ALA A 267 -1.28 -41.36 -11.24
N ALA A 268 -1.71 -40.30 -11.92
CA ALA A 268 -2.93 -39.58 -11.60
C ALA A 268 -4.18 -40.49 -11.64
N LYS A 269 -4.33 -41.31 -12.69
CA LYS A 269 -5.47 -42.23 -12.85
C LYS A 269 -5.48 -43.30 -11.75
N ARG A 270 -4.30 -43.83 -11.38
CA ARG A 270 -4.17 -44.86 -10.34
C ARG A 270 -4.64 -44.37 -8.97
N HIS A 271 -4.33 -43.15 -8.64
CA HIS A 271 -4.61 -42.57 -7.32
C HIS A 271 -5.85 -41.65 -7.30
N GLY A 272 -6.64 -41.61 -8.39
CA GLY A 272 -7.86 -40.78 -8.48
C GLY A 272 -7.62 -39.28 -8.53
N ALA A 273 -6.40 -38.86 -8.92
CA ALA A 273 -6.04 -37.48 -9.11
C ALA A 273 -6.41 -36.97 -10.53
N LYS A 274 -6.44 -35.67 -10.70
CA LYS A 274 -6.82 -35.06 -11.97
C LYS A 274 -5.57 -34.69 -12.78
N TYR A 275 -5.39 -35.31 -13.96
CA TYR A 275 -4.38 -34.91 -14.92
C TYR A 275 -4.95 -33.86 -15.88
N VAL A 276 -4.20 -32.78 -16.13
CA VAL A 276 -4.55 -31.70 -17.05
C VAL A 276 -3.35 -31.37 -17.94
N SER A 277 -3.59 -31.27 -19.25
CA SER A 277 -2.60 -30.75 -20.20
C SER A 277 -3.11 -29.39 -20.72
N LEU A 278 -2.24 -28.37 -20.64
CA LEU A 278 -2.55 -27.02 -21.05
C LEU A 278 -2.09 -26.75 -22.49
N LYS A 279 -2.79 -25.84 -23.18
CA LYS A 279 -2.29 -25.31 -24.44
C LYS A 279 -1.02 -24.50 -24.20
N PRO A 280 -0.13 -24.37 -25.22
CA PRO A 280 1.05 -23.52 -25.12
C PRO A 280 0.66 -22.10 -24.66
N PHE A 281 1.40 -21.53 -23.73
CA PHE A 281 1.22 -20.17 -23.22
C PHE A 281 2.57 -19.50 -22.96
N SER A 282 2.60 -18.17 -23.04
CA SER A 282 3.75 -17.35 -22.63
C SER A 282 3.57 -16.82 -21.18
N ALA A 283 4.64 -16.33 -20.59
CA ALA A 283 4.61 -15.76 -19.24
C ALA A 283 3.58 -14.64 -19.11
N ASP A 284 3.46 -13.80 -20.15
CA ASP A 284 2.56 -12.65 -20.19
C ASP A 284 1.11 -13.00 -20.55
N ALA A 285 0.88 -14.17 -21.17
CA ALA A 285 -0.43 -14.64 -21.64
C ALA A 285 -0.75 -16.02 -21.05
N ARG A 286 -0.84 -16.09 -19.72
CA ARG A 286 -1.15 -17.31 -18.99
C ARG A 286 -2.59 -17.78 -19.20
N PRO A 287 -2.85 -19.09 -19.12
CA PRO A 287 -4.21 -19.62 -19.21
C PRO A 287 -5.06 -19.17 -18.00
N ALA A 288 -6.36 -19.06 -18.20
CA ALA A 288 -7.34 -18.81 -17.14
C ALA A 288 -7.56 -20.07 -16.27
N ASP A 289 -6.53 -20.48 -15.58
CA ASP A 289 -6.49 -21.66 -14.70
C ASP A 289 -6.04 -21.21 -13.31
N ALA A 290 -6.78 -21.64 -12.27
CA ALA A 290 -6.51 -21.20 -10.90
C ALA A 290 -5.16 -21.72 -10.33
N ILE A 291 -4.61 -22.78 -10.92
CA ILE A 291 -3.28 -23.30 -10.58
C ILE A 291 -2.19 -22.40 -11.16
N MET A 292 -2.43 -21.76 -12.31
CA MET A 292 -1.48 -20.94 -13.05
C MET A 292 -1.42 -19.51 -12.50
N ASN A 293 -1.19 -19.36 -11.20
CA ASN A 293 -0.92 -18.06 -10.57
C ASN A 293 0.52 -17.56 -10.90
N ASP A 294 0.82 -16.30 -10.56
CA ASP A 294 2.10 -15.66 -10.90
C ASP A 294 3.32 -16.47 -10.40
N LYS A 295 3.24 -17.04 -9.18
CA LYS A 295 4.33 -17.84 -8.61
C LYS A 295 4.55 -19.14 -9.37
N MET A 296 3.46 -19.80 -9.75
CA MET A 296 3.52 -21.06 -10.51
C MET A 296 4.04 -20.83 -11.92
N VAL A 297 3.58 -19.78 -12.59
CA VAL A 297 4.07 -19.40 -13.92
C VAL A 297 5.57 -19.07 -13.87
N ALA A 298 6.03 -18.27 -12.91
CA ALA A 298 7.44 -17.99 -12.74
C ALA A 298 8.26 -19.29 -12.56
N LYS A 299 7.81 -20.19 -11.67
CA LYS A 299 8.47 -21.50 -11.45
C LYS A 299 8.52 -22.33 -12.73
N ILE A 300 7.43 -22.39 -13.50
CA ILE A 300 7.35 -23.12 -14.77
C ILE A 300 8.36 -22.57 -15.78
N PHE A 301 8.55 -21.24 -15.85
CA PHE A 301 9.47 -20.63 -16.81
C PHE A 301 10.95 -20.75 -16.42
N ASP A 302 11.25 -21.15 -15.16
CA ASP A 302 12.61 -21.49 -14.70
C ASP A 302 12.95 -22.98 -14.90
N MET A 303 11.94 -23.86 -15.21
CA MET A 303 12.13 -25.30 -15.34
C MET A 303 12.63 -25.67 -16.75
N GLU A 304 13.34 -26.81 -16.86
CA GLU A 304 13.75 -27.39 -18.14
C GLU A 304 12.65 -28.26 -18.76
N VAL A 305 12.79 -28.57 -20.06
CA VAL A 305 11.89 -29.50 -20.74
C VAL A 305 11.99 -30.90 -20.12
N GLY A 306 10.87 -31.50 -19.81
CA GLY A 306 10.76 -32.80 -19.16
C GLY A 306 10.92 -32.75 -17.65
N GLN A 307 11.29 -31.60 -17.11
CA GLN A 307 11.42 -31.43 -15.66
C GLN A 307 10.05 -31.39 -15.01
N GLU A 308 9.93 -32.06 -13.88
CA GLU A 308 8.80 -32.06 -12.98
C GLU A 308 9.08 -31.17 -11.78
N SER A 309 8.05 -30.46 -11.30
CA SER A 309 8.19 -29.67 -10.09
C SER A 309 8.13 -30.57 -8.86
N GLU A 310 8.71 -30.10 -7.76
CA GLU A 310 8.39 -30.64 -6.44
C GLU A 310 6.89 -30.49 -6.17
N LEU A 311 6.37 -31.34 -5.28
CA LEU A 311 5.00 -31.25 -4.79
C LEU A 311 4.73 -29.84 -4.25
N THR A 312 3.73 -29.18 -4.80
CA THR A 312 3.44 -27.78 -4.50
C THR A 312 2.02 -27.65 -3.94
N GLU A 313 1.90 -26.98 -2.80
CA GLU A 313 0.60 -26.67 -2.19
C GLU A 313 -0.10 -25.51 -2.91
N THR A 314 -1.40 -25.68 -3.15
CA THR A 314 -2.28 -24.66 -3.72
C THR A 314 -3.58 -24.57 -2.92
N LYS A 315 -4.39 -23.56 -3.21
CA LYS A 315 -5.73 -23.46 -2.58
C LYS A 315 -6.67 -24.63 -2.93
N GLN A 316 -6.39 -25.38 -4.01
CA GLN A 316 -7.23 -26.46 -4.49
C GLN A 316 -6.71 -27.85 -4.04
N GLY A 317 -5.57 -27.92 -3.41
CA GLY A 317 -4.88 -29.14 -3.02
C GLY A 317 -3.41 -29.13 -3.44
N PHE A 318 -2.88 -30.31 -3.71
CA PHE A 318 -1.49 -30.51 -4.07
C PHE A 318 -1.32 -30.64 -5.58
N VAL A 319 -0.23 -30.09 -6.12
CA VAL A 319 0.03 -30.06 -7.57
C VAL A 319 1.47 -30.44 -7.86
N ILE A 320 1.67 -31.29 -8.87
CA ILE A 320 2.96 -31.54 -9.53
C ILE A 320 2.81 -31.08 -10.98
N VAL A 321 3.72 -30.24 -11.44
CA VAL A 321 3.71 -29.65 -12.79
C VAL A 321 4.89 -30.17 -13.58
N ARG A 322 4.74 -30.43 -14.88
CA ARG A 322 5.81 -30.76 -15.81
C ARG A 322 5.80 -29.86 -17.02
N VAL A 323 6.99 -29.46 -17.48
CA VAL A 323 7.16 -28.77 -18.74
C VAL A 323 7.33 -29.79 -19.85
N ASP A 324 6.31 -29.95 -20.68
CA ASP A 324 6.29 -30.93 -21.76
C ASP A 324 7.05 -30.47 -23.01
N LYS A 325 6.99 -29.14 -23.28
CA LYS A 325 7.65 -28.54 -24.44
C LYS A 325 7.98 -27.06 -24.17
N VAL A 326 9.14 -26.63 -24.64
CA VAL A 326 9.52 -25.21 -24.70
C VAL A 326 9.66 -24.83 -26.18
N ALA A 327 8.97 -23.77 -26.57
CA ALA A 327 9.20 -23.09 -27.83
C ALA A 327 9.94 -21.77 -27.50
N PRO A 328 11.23 -21.65 -27.80
CA PRO A 328 12.02 -20.48 -27.42
C PRO A 328 11.52 -19.24 -28.16
N GLN A 329 11.81 -18.08 -27.57
CA GLN A 329 11.54 -16.80 -28.20
C GLN A 329 12.20 -16.75 -29.59
N HIS A 330 11.45 -16.28 -30.57
CA HIS A 330 11.93 -16.14 -31.96
C HIS A 330 11.23 -14.98 -32.65
N ASN A 331 11.79 -14.53 -33.77
CA ASN A 331 11.10 -13.57 -34.63
C ASN A 331 9.95 -14.27 -35.35
N ALA A 332 8.78 -13.63 -35.36
CA ALA A 332 7.62 -14.15 -36.11
C ALA A 332 7.97 -14.28 -37.59
N GLU A 333 7.52 -15.32 -38.25
CA GLU A 333 7.73 -15.44 -39.69
C GLU A 333 7.09 -14.28 -40.45
N PHE A 334 7.82 -13.69 -41.40
CA PHE A 334 7.37 -12.54 -42.20
C PHE A 334 5.96 -12.77 -42.79
N ALA A 335 5.72 -13.96 -43.35
CA ALA A 335 4.44 -14.30 -43.95
C ALA A 335 3.26 -14.22 -42.96
N SER A 336 3.49 -14.60 -41.71
CA SER A 336 2.47 -14.60 -40.65
C SER A 336 2.09 -13.21 -40.18
N VAL A 337 3.03 -12.25 -40.21
CA VAL A 337 2.85 -10.87 -39.71
C VAL A 337 2.60 -9.86 -40.84
N LYS A 338 2.81 -10.22 -42.10
CA LYS A 338 2.75 -9.34 -43.26
C LYS A 338 1.54 -8.42 -43.26
N LYS A 339 0.34 -8.92 -42.94
CA LYS A 339 -0.88 -8.12 -42.91
C LYS A 339 -0.83 -6.98 -41.86
N ASN A 340 -0.32 -7.26 -40.70
CA ASN A 340 -0.18 -6.25 -39.63
C ASN A 340 0.93 -5.24 -39.96
N LEU A 341 2.04 -5.72 -40.52
CA LEU A 341 3.13 -4.88 -41.00
C LEU A 341 2.71 -3.83 -42.02
N VAL A 342 1.75 -4.15 -42.89
CA VAL A 342 1.20 -3.16 -43.87
C VAL A 342 0.58 -1.98 -43.12
N ALA A 343 -0.26 -2.24 -42.11
CA ALA A 343 -0.91 -1.19 -41.33
C ALA A 343 0.11 -0.35 -40.53
N ASP A 344 1.08 -1.01 -39.93
CA ASP A 344 2.13 -0.34 -39.15
C ASP A 344 3.03 0.51 -40.05
N TRP A 345 3.46 -0.02 -41.18
CA TRP A 345 4.23 0.71 -42.18
C TRP A 345 3.48 1.93 -42.70
N GLN A 346 2.18 1.77 -43.03
CA GLN A 346 1.37 2.90 -43.50
C GLN A 346 1.23 3.98 -42.44
N ARG A 347 1.02 3.61 -41.20
CA ARG A 347 0.98 4.55 -40.06
C ARG A 347 2.29 5.32 -39.90
N ASP A 348 3.42 4.62 -39.96
CA ASP A 348 4.74 5.25 -39.85
C ASP A 348 5.03 6.17 -41.04
N ALA A 349 4.65 5.77 -42.24
CA ALA A 349 4.80 6.60 -43.42
C ALA A 349 3.91 7.86 -43.36
N GLN A 350 2.66 7.74 -42.91
CA GLN A 350 1.77 8.87 -42.64
C GLN A 350 2.37 9.82 -41.59
N ARG A 351 2.88 9.26 -40.49
CA ARG A 351 3.51 10.04 -39.42
C ARG A 351 4.75 10.80 -39.94
N LYS A 352 5.58 10.15 -40.75
CA LYS A 352 6.77 10.82 -41.36
C LYS A 352 6.34 12.00 -42.24
N GLN A 353 5.32 11.85 -43.09
CA GLN A 353 4.80 12.94 -43.94
C GLN A 353 4.17 14.05 -43.09
N ALA A 354 3.42 13.68 -42.07
CA ALA A 354 2.82 14.63 -41.12
C ALA A 354 3.89 15.43 -40.35
N TYR A 355 5.00 14.79 -39.96
CA TYR A 355 6.11 15.47 -39.32
C TYR A 355 6.79 16.48 -40.23
N VAL A 356 7.05 16.11 -41.49
CA VAL A 356 7.61 17.05 -42.49
C VAL A 356 6.69 18.28 -42.62
N ARG A 357 5.37 18.04 -42.73
CA ARG A 357 4.38 19.15 -42.81
C ARG A 357 4.35 19.99 -41.56
N ALA A 358 4.37 19.39 -40.38
CA ALA A 358 4.44 20.11 -39.10
C ALA A 358 5.71 20.97 -39.00
N ASN A 359 6.84 20.44 -39.46
CA ASN A 359 8.11 21.17 -39.47
C ASN A 359 8.09 22.37 -40.44
N GLU A 360 7.49 22.23 -41.63
CA GLU A 360 7.28 23.35 -42.55
C GLU A 360 6.48 24.45 -41.89
N ILE A 361 5.37 24.13 -41.21
CA ILE A 361 4.52 25.07 -40.49
C ILE A 361 5.30 25.75 -39.36
N LEU A 362 6.14 25.01 -38.62
CA LEU A 362 6.99 25.56 -37.56
C LEU A 362 8.03 26.54 -38.11
N VAL A 363 8.69 26.21 -39.21
CA VAL A 363 9.67 27.09 -39.88
C VAL A 363 8.99 28.36 -40.34
N ASP A 364 7.79 28.27 -40.94
CA ASP A 364 7.01 29.43 -41.36
C ASP A 364 6.58 30.29 -40.16
N LEU A 365 6.12 29.68 -39.08
CA LEU A 365 5.79 30.37 -37.82
C LEU A 365 6.98 31.15 -37.27
N ASN A 366 8.17 30.52 -37.24
CA ASN A 366 9.40 31.16 -36.76
C ASN A 366 9.85 32.34 -37.64
N LYS A 367 9.58 32.29 -38.94
CA LYS A 367 9.92 33.38 -39.87
C LYS A 367 8.94 34.54 -39.87
N THR A 368 7.66 34.22 -39.79
CA THR A 368 6.57 35.19 -40.02
C THR A 368 5.85 35.61 -38.76
N GLY A 369 6.01 34.87 -37.65
CA GLY A 369 5.23 35.03 -36.42
C GLY A 369 3.75 34.65 -36.59
N LYS A 370 3.36 34.04 -37.72
CA LYS A 370 1.97 33.71 -38.02
C LYS A 370 1.80 32.20 -38.15
N LEU A 371 0.91 31.64 -37.36
CA LEU A 371 0.54 30.23 -37.44
C LEU A 371 -0.69 30.08 -38.36
N ALA A 372 -0.51 29.37 -39.48
CA ALA A 372 -1.58 29.06 -40.42
C ALA A 372 -2.55 28.04 -39.78
N ASN A 373 -3.87 28.16 -40.07
CA ASN A 373 -4.93 27.26 -39.59
C ASN A 373 -4.94 27.08 -38.06
N LYS A 374 -4.55 28.10 -37.34
CA LYS A 374 -4.44 28.06 -35.89
C LYS A 374 -5.79 27.98 -35.18
N LYS A 375 -5.82 27.30 -34.09
CA LYS A 375 -6.84 27.36 -33.05
C LYS A 375 -6.26 28.20 -31.90
N SER A 376 -6.84 29.36 -31.62
CA SER A 376 -6.45 30.21 -30.48
C SER A 376 -7.35 29.90 -29.30
N VAL A 377 -6.79 29.50 -28.18
CA VAL A 377 -7.56 29.14 -26.98
C VAL A 377 -6.83 29.56 -25.70
N THR A 378 -7.60 29.86 -24.68
CA THR A 378 -7.10 29.99 -23.32
C THR A 378 -7.28 28.61 -22.63
N VAL A 379 -6.19 28.05 -22.21
CA VAL A 379 -6.16 26.69 -21.62
C VAL A 379 -5.84 26.73 -20.14
N SER A 380 -6.39 25.77 -19.39
CA SER A 380 -5.93 25.42 -18.06
C SER A 380 -5.05 24.14 -18.13
N ARG A 381 -4.45 23.73 -17.04
CA ARG A 381 -3.64 22.48 -17.01
C ARG A 381 -4.44 21.21 -17.30
N THR A 382 -5.77 21.29 -17.24
CA THR A 382 -6.65 20.11 -17.36
C THR A 382 -7.72 20.26 -18.44
N SER A 383 -7.77 21.38 -19.15
CA SER A 383 -8.84 21.63 -20.13
C SER A 383 -8.47 22.64 -21.21
N GLY A 384 -9.13 22.55 -22.35
CA GLY A 384 -9.07 23.51 -23.43
C GLY A 384 -8.30 23.05 -24.67
N ALA A 385 -7.43 22.02 -24.54
CA ALA A 385 -6.67 21.43 -25.65
C ALA A 385 -6.37 19.94 -25.36
N PRO A 386 -5.83 19.20 -26.35
CA PRO A 386 -5.32 17.85 -26.11
C PRO A 386 -4.27 17.81 -24.99
N THR A 387 -4.19 16.71 -24.24
CA THR A 387 -3.32 16.56 -23.07
C THR A 387 -1.86 16.84 -23.38
N ASP A 388 -1.36 16.35 -24.50
CA ASP A 388 0.04 16.53 -24.93
C ASP A 388 0.34 18.02 -25.17
N VAL A 389 -0.60 18.74 -25.79
CA VAL A 389 -0.52 20.19 -26.01
C VAL A 389 -0.55 20.95 -24.68
N LEU A 390 -1.39 20.55 -23.71
CA LEU A 390 -1.44 21.15 -22.38
C LEU A 390 -0.11 20.99 -21.65
N VAL A 391 0.46 19.77 -21.65
CA VAL A 391 1.73 19.48 -21.01
C VAL A 391 2.85 20.32 -21.64
N ALA A 392 2.93 20.39 -22.95
CA ALA A 392 3.92 21.19 -23.67
C ALA A 392 3.75 22.68 -23.36
N ALA A 393 2.54 23.21 -23.47
CA ALA A 393 2.22 24.61 -23.24
C ALA A 393 2.62 25.11 -21.84
N PHE A 394 2.38 24.29 -20.79
CA PHE A 394 2.72 24.69 -19.42
C PHE A 394 4.17 24.44 -19.03
N ARG A 395 4.95 23.71 -19.86
CA ARG A 395 6.41 23.55 -19.69
C ARG A 395 7.19 24.66 -20.39
N ALA A 396 6.72 25.06 -21.57
CA ALA A 396 7.41 26.04 -22.39
C ALA A 396 7.26 27.47 -21.85
N PRO A 397 8.26 28.34 -22.02
CA PRO A 397 8.11 29.78 -21.75
C PRO A 397 7.15 30.44 -22.73
N ALA A 398 6.71 31.64 -22.41
CA ALA A 398 5.92 32.47 -23.35
C ALA A 398 6.78 32.79 -24.59
N GLY A 399 6.15 32.79 -25.77
CA GLY A 399 6.80 33.03 -27.06
C GLY A 399 7.46 31.81 -27.68
N ASP A 400 7.49 30.67 -27.01
CA ASP A 400 8.07 29.42 -27.54
C ASP A 400 7.21 28.81 -28.65
N ASN A 401 7.90 28.30 -29.68
CA ASN A 401 7.29 27.60 -30.81
C ASN A 401 7.83 26.17 -30.87
N SER A 402 6.96 25.19 -30.87
CA SER A 402 7.36 23.77 -30.83
C SER A 402 6.41 22.86 -31.59
N ILE A 403 6.91 21.66 -31.94
CA ILE A 403 6.07 20.57 -32.40
C ILE A 403 5.81 19.64 -31.21
N VAL A 404 4.53 19.37 -30.96
CA VAL A 404 4.09 18.43 -29.94
C VAL A 404 3.64 17.16 -30.63
N ASP A 405 4.17 16.03 -30.18
CA ASP A 405 3.84 14.71 -30.66
C ASP A 405 2.58 14.20 -29.93
N GLY A 406 1.52 13.95 -30.65
CA GLY A 406 0.30 13.34 -30.14
C GLY A 406 0.06 11.96 -30.71
N ALA A 407 -0.94 11.25 -30.21
CA ALA A 407 -1.24 9.86 -30.59
C ALA A 407 -1.61 9.69 -32.07
N ASP A 408 -2.30 10.68 -32.68
CA ASP A 408 -2.84 10.64 -34.04
C ASP A 408 -2.54 11.88 -34.89
N ALA A 409 -1.82 12.86 -34.31
CA ALA A 409 -1.49 14.11 -34.95
C ALA A 409 -0.21 14.73 -34.36
N PHE A 410 0.50 15.54 -35.14
CA PHE A 410 1.41 16.54 -34.63
C PHE A 410 0.67 17.86 -34.41
N TYR A 411 1.04 18.57 -33.37
CA TYR A 411 0.55 19.91 -33.09
C TYR A 411 1.70 20.90 -33.17
N VAL A 412 1.57 21.92 -34.02
CA VAL A 412 2.51 23.05 -34.01
C VAL A 412 1.97 24.06 -33.03
N LEU A 413 2.66 24.27 -31.94
CA LEU A 413 2.26 25.06 -30.80
C LEU A 413 3.04 26.39 -30.75
N HIS A 414 2.32 27.49 -30.56
CA HIS A 414 2.86 28.76 -30.08
C HIS A 414 2.35 29.00 -28.67
N THR A 415 3.27 29.13 -27.72
CA THR A 415 2.94 29.35 -26.32
C THR A 415 2.88 30.80 -26.00
N GLY A 416 1.70 31.31 -25.62
CA GLY A 416 1.51 32.69 -25.21
C GLY A 416 1.75 32.92 -23.71
N GLU A 417 1.29 34.07 -23.25
CA GLU A 417 1.52 34.53 -21.87
C GLU A 417 0.71 33.72 -20.85
N PHE A 418 1.29 33.63 -19.65
CA PHE A 418 0.60 33.10 -18.49
C PHE A 418 -0.44 34.12 -17.99
N VAL A 419 -1.67 33.67 -17.81
CA VAL A 419 -2.77 34.47 -17.28
C VAL A 419 -3.01 34.06 -15.84
N ALA A 420 -2.67 34.96 -14.91
CA ALA A 420 -2.93 34.73 -13.49
C ALA A 420 -4.45 34.63 -13.25
N PRO A 421 -4.90 33.63 -12.46
CA PRO A 421 -6.31 33.48 -12.17
C PRO A 421 -6.81 34.60 -11.27
N LYS A 422 -8.08 35.01 -11.43
CA LYS A 422 -8.71 35.86 -10.43
C LYS A 422 -8.71 35.19 -9.08
N MET A 423 -8.32 35.95 -8.05
CA MET A 423 -8.27 35.44 -6.69
C MET A 423 -9.68 35.11 -6.20
N ASP A 424 -9.87 33.82 -5.83
CA ASP A 424 -11.07 33.33 -5.18
C ASP A 424 -10.70 32.96 -3.73
N ALA A 425 -11.32 33.65 -2.77
CA ALA A 425 -10.99 33.49 -1.35
C ALA A 425 -11.22 32.07 -0.84
N LYS A 426 -12.28 31.38 -1.31
CA LYS A 426 -12.60 30.00 -0.90
C LYS A 426 -11.55 29.02 -1.43
N LYS A 427 -11.25 29.08 -2.73
CA LYS A 427 -10.20 28.25 -3.35
C LYS A 427 -8.83 28.49 -2.75
N MET A 428 -8.50 29.75 -2.40
CA MET A 428 -7.24 30.07 -1.71
C MET A 428 -7.20 29.49 -0.30
N ALA A 429 -8.33 29.52 0.43
CA ALA A 429 -8.41 28.89 1.75
C ALA A 429 -8.23 27.37 1.66
N ASP A 430 -8.81 26.73 0.63
CA ASP A 430 -8.66 25.29 0.39
C ASP A 430 -7.19 24.93 0.07
N VAL A 431 -6.52 25.71 -0.78
CA VAL A 431 -5.09 25.54 -1.09
C VAL A 431 -4.23 25.68 0.17
N ARG A 432 -4.49 26.69 1.00
CA ARG A 432 -3.75 26.87 2.26
C ARG A 432 -3.95 25.70 3.22
N LYS A 433 -5.19 25.23 3.36
CA LYS A 433 -5.52 24.07 4.20
C LYS A 433 -4.81 22.80 3.72
N GLU A 434 -4.80 22.57 2.41
CA GLU A 434 -4.11 21.43 1.81
C GLU A 434 -2.59 21.49 2.08
N LEU A 435 -1.96 22.64 1.78
CA LEU A 435 -0.54 22.85 2.03
C LEU A 435 -0.20 22.67 3.52
N GLN A 436 -1.03 23.21 4.41
CA GLN A 436 -0.86 23.04 5.85
C GLN A 436 -0.93 21.57 6.29
N ASN A 437 -1.90 20.82 5.74
CA ASN A 437 -2.03 19.39 6.03
C ASN A 437 -0.84 18.58 5.50
N THR A 438 -0.37 18.90 4.28
CA THR A 438 0.81 18.26 3.69
C THR A 438 2.05 18.55 4.53
N GLN A 439 2.31 19.79 4.86
CA GLN A 439 3.43 20.21 5.70
C GLN A 439 3.38 19.54 7.08
N SER A 440 2.20 19.50 7.72
CA SER A 440 2.05 18.84 9.02
C SER A 440 2.35 17.34 8.94
N ARG A 441 1.97 16.70 7.83
CA ARG A 441 2.27 15.27 7.60
C ARG A 441 3.77 15.05 7.40
N GLU A 442 4.40 15.81 6.51
CA GLU A 442 5.84 15.72 6.24
C GLU A 442 6.66 15.91 7.52
N ILE A 443 6.34 16.92 8.33
CA ILE A 443 7.02 17.16 9.61
C ILE A 443 6.81 15.99 10.57
N THR A 444 5.61 15.41 10.60
CA THR A 444 5.32 14.24 11.46
C THR A 444 6.11 13.02 11.00
N ASP A 445 6.15 12.78 9.69
CA ASP A 445 6.88 11.65 9.09
C ASP A 445 8.40 11.78 9.31
N ASP A 446 8.96 12.98 9.10
CA ASP A 446 10.37 13.28 9.36
C ASP A 446 10.73 13.10 10.83
N TYR A 447 9.84 13.54 11.73
CA TYR A 447 10.05 13.35 13.17
C TYR A 447 9.98 11.89 13.58
N ASN A 448 9.04 11.12 13.06
CA ASN A 448 8.96 9.69 13.29
C ASN A 448 10.23 8.98 12.78
N ALA A 449 10.71 9.35 11.59
CA ALA A 449 11.96 8.83 11.06
C ALA A 449 13.17 9.21 11.94
N PHE A 450 13.19 10.42 12.50
CA PHE A 450 14.19 10.84 13.47
C PHE A 450 14.11 10.00 14.75
N LEU A 451 12.91 9.78 15.32
CA LEU A 451 12.74 8.98 16.53
C LEU A 451 13.22 7.53 16.33
N ILE A 452 12.88 6.89 15.20
CA ILE A 452 13.30 5.53 14.86
C ILE A 452 14.84 5.42 14.80
N ARG A 453 15.51 6.42 14.22
CA ARG A 453 16.98 6.46 14.15
C ARG A 453 17.62 6.70 15.52
N THR A 454 17.02 7.54 16.33
CA THR A 454 17.57 7.92 17.65
C THR A 454 17.33 6.82 18.68
N TYR A 455 16.17 6.16 18.62
CA TYR A 455 15.77 5.11 19.57
C TYR A 455 15.50 3.81 18.83
N PRO A 456 16.56 3.06 18.46
CA PRO A 456 16.41 1.84 17.67
C PRO A 456 15.58 0.79 18.42
N VAL A 457 14.69 0.15 17.67
CA VAL A 457 13.81 -0.94 18.16
C VAL A 457 14.52 -2.27 17.99
N LYS A 458 14.70 -3.02 19.07
CA LYS A 458 15.32 -4.36 19.06
C LYS A 458 14.34 -5.36 19.65
N ILE A 459 13.93 -6.33 18.83
CA ILE A 459 13.05 -7.42 19.27
C ILE A 459 13.88 -8.46 20.03
N ASN A 460 13.39 -8.89 21.18
CA ASN A 460 13.96 -10.01 21.91
C ASN A 460 13.37 -11.32 21.34
N HIS A 461 14.05 -11.88 20.35
CA HIS A 461 13.59 -13.10 19.66
C HIS A 461 13.38 -14.28 20.61
N LYS A 462 14.17 -14.42 21.69
CA LYS A 462 13.99 -15.49 22.68
C LYS A 462 12.62 -15.45 23.36
N VAL A 463 12.14 -14.25 23.65
CA VAL A 463 10.82 -14.05 24.27
C VAL A 463 9.74 -14.01 23.20
N TYR A 464 9.98 -13.31 22.11
CA TYR A 464 9.01 -13.16 21.00
C TYR A 464 8.61 -14.53 20.42
N ASP A 465 9.59 -15.36 20.06
CA ASP A 465 9.35 -16.66 19.41
C ASP A 465 8.63 -17.64 20.35
N LYS A 466 8.91 -17.57 21.65
CA LYS A 466 8.21 -18.39 22.66
C LYS A 466 6.69 -18.16 22.68
N PHE A 467 6.24 -16.96 22.39
CA PHE A 467 4.84 -16.55 22.51
C PHE A 467 4.11 -16.40 21.17
N PHE A 468 4.83 -16.15 20.08
CA PHE A 468 4.25 -15.78 18.78
C PHE A 468 4.70 -16.66 17.61
N ALA A 469 5.81 -17.40 17.69
CA ALA A 469 6.21 -18.36 16.68
C ALA A 469 5.57 -19.72 17.01
N LYS A 470 4.36 -19.92 16.50
CA LYS A 470 3.70 -21.25 16.44
C LYS A 470 3.19 -21.48 15.05
#